data_cdaefa6a576aa82cac743f72bafece70
#
_entry.id   cdaefa6a576aa82cac743f72bafece70
#
_cell.length_a   1.000
_cell.length_b   1.000
_cell.length_c   1.000
_cell.angle_alpha   90.00
_cell.angle_beta   90.00
_cell.angle_gamma   90.00
#
_symmetry.space_group_name_H-M   'P 1'
#
loop_
_entity.id
_entity.type
_entity.pdbx_description
1 polymer ?
#
loop_
_entity_poly.entity_id
_entity_poly.type
_entity_poly.pdbx_seq_one_letter_code
_entity_poly.pdbx_strand_id
1 'polypeptide(L)'
;MPSVVVAAGFLALVDSDGPLMVLGIDLRTETGVVGAFSSISGWSNSGQMIALLLAHAWFNLALIVRFCEPLLSSLDPSLEEAARLLPQGRSRIARLRRLWAPLLWPSVAAASVLTFIFSFTSFALVKSLTPDSRNIEVVLANQADWAGINVASLGQTPSEIVMALSLIQLVTMVAALTLLSVLQARRSRTLP
;
A
#
# COMPACT_ATOMS: atom_id res chain seq x y z
N MET A 1 2.55 -13.69 -2.02
CA MET A 1 3.85 -13.65 -2.74
C MET A 1 4.84 -12.84 -1.91
N PRO A 2 6.12 -13.23 -1.82
CA PRO A 2 7.13 -12.43 -1.14
C PRO A 2 7.27 -11.06 -1.82
N SER A 3 7.34 -9.99 -1.05
CA SER A 3 7.49 -8.61 -1.54
C SER A 3 8.69 -8.42 -2.46
N VAL A 4 9.74 -9.21 -2.26
CA VAL A 4 10.95 -9.22 -3.10
C VAL A 4 10.64 -9.66 -4.54
N VAL A 5 9.76 -10.66 -4.73
CA VAL A 5 9.37 -11.13 -6.08
C VAL A 5 8.59 -10.05 -6.81
N VAL A 6 7.71 -9.37 -6.11
CA VAL A 6 6.96 -8.22 -6.68
C VAL A 6 7.92 -7.09 -7.04
N ALA A 7 8.87 -6.76 -6.16
CA ALA A 7 9.90 -5.77 -6.43
C ALA A 7 10.72 -6.12 -7.68
N ALA A 8 11.18 -7.36 -7.80
CA ALA A 8 11.94 -7.83 -8.96
C ALA A 8 11.11 -7.75 -10.25
N GLY A 9 9.82 -8.12 -10.19
CA GLY A 9 8.91 -7.99 -11.34
C GLY A 9 8.72 -6.54 -11.77
N PHE A 10 8.54 -5.62 -10.84
CA PHE A 10 8.42 -4.19 -11.14
C PHE A 10 9.73 -3.58 -11.62
N LEU A 11 10.89 -3.99 -11.08
CA LEU A 11 12.19 -3.59 -11.61
C LEU A 11 12.34 -4.00 -13.08
N ALA A 12 12.01 -5.26 -13.41
CA ALA A 12 12.05 -5.75 -14.79
C ALA A 12 11.06 -5.00 -15.72
N LEU A 13 9.92 -4.55 -15.21
CA LEU A 13 8.97 -3.72 -15.97
C LEU A 13 9.50 -2.33 -16.27
N VAL A 14 10.25 -1.74 -15.34
CA VAL A 14 10.76 -0.36 -15.40
C VAL A 14 12.16 -0.29 -16.03
N ASP A 15 12.79 -1.43 -16.28
CA ASP A 15 14.14 -1.49 -16.82
C ASP A 15 14.22 -0.93 -18.25
N SER A 16 15.44 -0.54 -18.67
CA SER A 16 15.71 0.04 -19.99
C SER A 16 15.27 -0.85 -21.16
N ASP A 17 15.30 -2.17 -20.96
CA ASP A 17 14.83 -3.16 -21.94
C ASP A 17 13.47 -3.76 -21.55
N GLY A 18 12.79 -3.13 -20.59
CA GLY A 18 11.52 -3.60 -20.07
C GLY A 18 10.33 -3.33 -20.98
N PRO A 19 9.20 -4.03 -20.79
CA PRO A 19 8.02 -3.91 -21.63
C PRO A 19 7.39 -2.51 -21.61
N LEU A 20 7.56 -1.72 -20.55
CA LEU A 20 7.08 -0.34 -20.51
C LEU A 20 7.84 0.56 -21.47
N MET A 21 9.14 0.34 -21.63
CA MET A 21 9.95 1.08 -22.59
C MET A 21 9.55 0.77 -24.02
N VAL A 22 9.20 -0.48 -24.34
CA VAL A 22 8.66 -0.90 -25.65
C VAL A 22 7.34 -0.19 -25.96
N LEU A 23 6.53 0.12 -24.94
CA LEU A 23 5.28 0.88 -25.05
C LEU A 23 5.51 2.41 -25.08
N GLY A 24 6.76 2.88 -25.06
CA GLY A 24 7.11 4.29 -25.03
C GLY A 24 6.89 4.98 -23.68
N ILE A 25 6.72 4.20 -22.62
CA ILE A 25 6.56 4.71 -21.25
C ILE A 25 7.89 4.56 -20.50
N ASP A 26 8.65 5.65 -20.46
CA ASP A 26 9.90 5.70 -19.71
C ASP A 26 9.64 6.31 -18.31
N LEU A 27 9.77 5.50 -17.28
CA LEU A 27 9.65 5.92 -15.89
C LEU A 27 11.00 6.36 -15.27
N ARG A 28 12.09 6.26 -16.02
CA ARG A 28 13.44 6.63 -15.55
C ARG A 28 13.78 8.09 -15.85
N THR A 29 13.17 8.63 -16.92
CA THR A 29 13.38 10.02 -17.30
C THR A 29 12.23 10.89 -16.83
N GLU A 30 12.53 12.09 -16.37
CA GLU A 30 11.50 13.07 -15.98
C GLU A 30 10.91 13.78 -17.20
N THR A 31 10.49 13.02 -18.22
CA THR A 31 9.88 13.51 -19.45
C THR A 31 8.43 13.05 -19.58
N GLY A 32 7.64 13.72 -20.41
CA GLY A 32 6.26 13.35 -20.68
C GLY A 32 5.37 13.34 -19.43
N VAL A 33 4.65 12.24 -19.19
CA VAL A 33 3.73 12.10 -18.05
C VAL A 33 4.47 12.17 -16.72
N VAL A 34 5.68 11.61 -16.64
CA VAL A 34 6.52 11.62 -15.42
C VAL A 34 6.98 13.03 -15.11
N GLY A 35 7.41 13.80 -16.12
CA GLY A 35 7.79 15.20 -15.94
C GLY A 35 6.61 16.08 -15.51
N ALA A 36 5.41 15.85 -16.06
CA ALA A 36 4.19 16.52 -15.60
C ALA A 36 3.87 16.20 -14.14
N PHE A 37 4.01 14.94 -13.74
CA PHE A 37 3.81 14.53 -12.35
C PHE A 37 4.87 15.12 -11.42
N SER A 38 6.13 15.17 -11.83
CA SER A 38 7.23 15.80 -11.10
C SER A 38 6.96 17.30 -10.86
N SER A 39 6.51 18.01 -11.88
CA SER A 39 6.20 19.43 -11.77
C SER A 39 5.03 19.75 -10.83
N ILE A 40 4.06 18.84 -10.73
CA ILE A 40 2.88 19.00 -9.85
C ILE A 40 3.19 18.56 -8.41
N SER A 41 3.87 17.44 -8.25
CA SER A 41 4.14 16.85 -6.94
C SER A 41 5.36 17.45 -6.21
N GLY A 42 6.28 18.06 -6.96
CA GLY A 42 7.56 18.53 -6.44
C GLY A 42 8.52 17.41 -6.01
N TRP A 43 8.23 16.16 -6.40
CA TRP A 43 9.06 15.00 -6.06
C TRP A 43 10.22 14.86 -7.03
N SER A 44 11.43 14.83 -6.52
CA SER A 44 12.58 14.34 -7.27
C SER A 44 12.45 12.83 -7.47
N ASN A 45 12.85 12.32 -8.63
CA ASN A 45 12.71 10.89 -9.00
C ASN A 45 11.26 10.41 -9.08
N SER A 46 10.38 11.20 -9.68
CA SER A 46 8.95 10.93 -9.78
C SER A 46 8.63 9.59 -10.45
N GLY A 47 9.43 9.14 -11.42
CA GLY A 47 9.24 7.85 -12.08
C GLY A 47 9.42 6.67 -11.13
N GLN A 48 10.46 6.69 -10.30
CA GLN A 48 10.67 5.66 -9.28
C GLN A 48 9.52 5.66 -8.26
N MET A 49 9.03 6.83 -7.89
CA MET A 49 7.90 6.96 -6.97
C MET A 49 6.59 6.43 -7.58
N ILE A 50 6.35 6.66 -8.86
CA ILE A 50 5.21 6.08 -9.59
C ILE A 50 5.33 4.56 -9.62
N ALA A 51 6.51 4.01 -9.94
CA ALA A 51 6.75 2.57 -9.93
C ALA A 51 6.49 1.96 -8.53
N LEU A 52 6.95 2.61 -7.47
CA LEU A 52 6.71 2.21 -6.08
C LEU A 52 5.22 2.21 -5.74
N LEU A 53 4.49 3.28 -6.10
CA LEU A 53 3.05 3.38 -5.86
C LEU A 53 2.27 2.29 -6.62
N LEU A 54 2.63 2.02 -7.87
CA LEU A 54 2.02 0.94 -8.66
C LEU A 54 2.31 -0.43 -8.06
N ALA A 55 3.54 -0.68 -7.60
CA ALA A 55 3.90 -1.94 -6.94
C ALA A 55 3.12 -2.14 -5.64
N HIS A 56 2.98 -1.09 -4.82
CA HIS A 56 2.15 -1.14 -3.61
C HIS A 56 0.66 -1.33 -3.94
N ALA A 57 0.14 -0.62 -4.94
CA ALA A 57 -1.25 -0.78 -5.36
C ALA A 57 -1.54 -2.20 -5.85
N TRP A 58 -0.66 -2.77 -6.67
CA TRP A 58 -0.78 -4.13 -7.16
C TRP A 58 -0.75 -5.16 -6.03
N PHE A 59 0.24 -5.06 -5.15
CA PHE A 59 0.39 -5.96 -4.02
C PHE A 59 -0.81 -5.92 -3.07
N ASN A 60 -1.30 -4.71 -2.79
CA ASN A 60 -2.38 -4.50 -1.84
C ASN A 60 -3.78 -4.71 -2.45
N LEU A 61 -3.93 -4.63 -3.78
CA LEU A 61 -5.20 -4.91 -4.45
C LEU A 61 -5.71 -6.33 -4.13
N ALA A 62 -4.82 -7.33 -4.18
CA ALA A 62 -5.15 -8.70 -3.85
C ALA A 62 -5.67 -8.84 -2.40
N LEU A 63 -5.14 -8.04 -1.49
CA LEU A 63 -5.57 -8.01 -0.10
C LEU A 63 -7.00 -7.46 0.02
N ILE A 64 -7.29 -6.33 -0.63
CA ILE A 64 -8.62 -5.71 -0.62
C ILE A 64 -9.67 -6.67 -1.19
N VAL A 65 -9.37 -7.31 -2.32
CA VAL A 65 -10.25 -8.31 -2.93
C VAL A 65 -10.53 -9.45 -1.95
N ARG A 66 -9.49 -10.00 -1.32
CA ARG A 66 -9.61 -11.09 -0.36
C ARG A 66 -10.45 -10.74 0.87
N PHE A 67 -10.44 -9.49 1.30
CA PHE A 67 -11.29 -9.02 2.41
C PHE A 67 -12.74 -8.80 2.01
N CYS A 68 -12.99 -8.45 0.76
CA CYS A 68 -14.34 -8.21 0.25
C CYS A 68 -15.03 -9.49 -0.24
N GLU A 69 -14.27 -10.49 -0.72
CA GLU A 69 -14.77 -11.73 -1.31
C GLU A 69 -15.75 -12.49 -0.40
N PRO A 70 -15.46 -12.74 0.91
CA PRO A 70 -16.38 -13.50 1.77
C PRO A 70 -17.72 -12.78 1.96
N LEU A 71 -17.70 -11.45 1.97
CA LEU A 71 -18.92 -10.67 2.07
C LEU A 71 -19.72 -10.73 0.78
N LEU A 72 -19.05 -10.57 -0.37
CA LEU A 72 -19.70 -10.61 -1.68
C LEU A 72 -20.30 -11.99 -1.96
N SER A 73 -19.60 -13.06 -1.58
CA SER A 73 -20.08 -14.44 -1.77
C SER A 73 -21.24 -14.83 -0.85
N SER A 74 -21.40 -14.15 0.28
CA SER A 74 -22.50 -14.38 1.22
C SER A 74 -23.77 -13.60 0.89
N LEU A 75 -23.75 -12.70 -0.10
CA LEU A 75 -24.91 -11.89 -0.46
C LEU A 75 -25.89 -12.68 -1.34
N ASP A 76 -27.17 -12.53 -1.01
CA ASP A 76 -28.25 -13.07 -1.82
C ASP A 76 -28.35 -12.30 -3.16
N PRO A 77 -28.31 -12.99 -4.31
CA PRO A 77 -28.51 -12.37 -5.63
C PRO A 77 -29.81 -11.56 -5.75
N SER A 78 -30.85 -11.95 -5.01
CA SER A 78 -32.13 -11.24 -4.97
C SER A 78 -32.01 -9.79 -4.48
N LEU A 79 -31.00 -9.51 -3.67
CA LEU A 79 -30.73 -8.15 -3.16
C LEU A 79 -30.40 -7.18 -4.30
N GLU A 80 -29.63 -7.62 -5.28
CA GLU A 80 -29.30 -6.80 -6.44
C GLU A 80 -30.50 -6.64 -7.38
N GLU A 81 -31.29 -7.69 -7.54
CA GLU A 81 -32.51 -7.63 -8.34
C GLU A 81 -33.53 -6.68 -7.72
N ALA A 82 -33.76 -6.79 -6.41
CA ALA A 82 -34.60 -5.86 -5.67
C ALA A 82 -34.11 -4.39 -5.78
N ALA A 83 -32.80 -4.19 -5.69
CA ALA A 83 -32.23 -2.86 -5.86
C ALA A 83 -32.42 -2.27 -7.26
N ARG A 84 -32.47 -3.12 -8.30
CA ARG A 84 -32.73 -2.69 -9.69
C ARG A 84 -34.17 -2.23 -9.90
N LEU A 85 -35.11 -2.81 -9.15
CA LEU A 85 -36.54 -2.47 -9.24
C LEU A 85 -36.86 -1.10 -8.62
N LEU A 86 -36.01 -0.61 -7.71
CA LEU A 86 -36.19 0.70 -7.11
C LEU A 86 -35.88 1.83 -8.13
N PRO A 87 -36.72 2.90 -8.20
CA PRO A 87 -36.48 4.02 -9.12
C PRO A 87 -35.10 4.62 -8.99
N GLN A 88 -34.56 4.62 -7.78
CA GLN A 88 -33.22 5.13 -7.43
C GLN A 88 -32.10 4.14 -7.77
N GLY A 89 -32.42 2.88 -8.03
CA GLY A 89 -31.46 1.80 -8.36
C GLY A 89 -31.19 1.60 -9.84
N ARG A 90 -31.85 2.35 -10.74
CA ARG A 90 -31.68 2.21 -12.19
C ARG A 90 -30.24 2.48 -12.66
N SER A 91 -29.54 3.45 -12.04
CA SER A 91 -28.15 3.74 -12.37
C SER A 91 -27.19 2.80 -11.65
N ARG A 92 -26.18 2.28 -12.37
CA ARG A 92 -25.10 1.48 -11.79
C ARG A 92 -24.33 2.23 -10.70
N ILE A 93 -24.10 3.53 -10.91
CA ILE A 93 -23.38 4.39 -9.97
C ILE A 93 -24.22 4.61 -8.71
N ALA A 94 -25.54 4.79 -8.83
CA ALA A 94 -26.42 4.95 -7.69
C ALA A 94 -26.48 3.67 -6.83
N ARG A 95 -26.53 2.49 -7.45
CA ARG A 95 -26.45 1.21 -6.73
C ARG A 95 -25.11 1.04 -6.02
N LEU A 96 -24.00 1.36 -6.72
CA LEU A 96 -22.67 1.30 -6.14
C LEU A 96 -22.58 2.16 -4.88
N ARG A 97 -23.04 3.40 -4.92
CA ARG A 97 -22.94 4.34 -3.79
C ARG A 97 -23.92 4.06 -2.65
N ARG A 98 -25.13 3.59 -2.94
CA ARG A 98 -26.20 3.46 -1.94
C ARG A 98 -26.33 2.05 -1.37
N LEU A 99 -25.98 1.02 -2.14
CA LEU A 99 -26.03 -0.37 -1.70
C LEU A 99 -24.65 -0.93 -1.40
N TRP A 100 -23.80 -0.97 -2.43
CA TRP A 100 -22.51 -1.66 -2.34
C TRP A 100 -21.49 -0.94 -1.46
N ALA A 101 -21.38 0.39 -1.58
CA ALA A 101 -20.39 1.14 -0.82
C ALA A 101 -20.62 1.06 0.70
N PRO A 102 -21.81 1.29 1.26
CA PRO A 102 -22.02 1.15 2.70
C PRO A 102 -21.86 -0.30 3.19
N LEU A 103 -22.24 -1.28 2.36
CA LEU A 103 -22.13 -2.69 2.70
C LEU A 103 -20.68 -3.17 2.72
N LEU A 104 -19.87 -2.74 1.76
CA LEU A 104 -18.45 -3.10 1.64
C LEU A 104 -17.54 -2.25 2.53
N TRP A 105 -18.00 -1.07 2.97
CA TRP A 105 -17.19 -0.12 3.71
C TRP A 105 -16.44 -0.73 4.91
N PRO A 106 -17.05 -1.54 5.79
CA PRO A 106 -16.33 -2.12 6.93
C PRO A 106 -15.21 -3.05 6.51
N SER A 107 -15.41 -3.83 5.42
CA SER A 107 -14.39 -4.74 4.87
C SER A 107 -13.26 -3.96 4.20
N VAL A 108 -13.61 -2.94 3.42
CA VAL A 108 -12.63 -2.05 2.78
C VAL A 108 -11.83 -1.28 3.82
N ALA A 109 -12.48 -0.77 4.87
CA ALA A 109 -11.79 -0.07 5.96
C ALA A 109 -10.79 -0.97 6.68
N ALA A 110 -11.16 -2.21 7.00
CA ALA A 110 -10.26 -3.19 7.60
C ALA A 110 -9.09 -3.54 6.65
N ALA A 111 -9.38 -3.79 5.37
CA ALA A 111 -8.36 -4.02 4.36
C ALA A 111 -7.41 -2.82 4.20
N SER A 112 -7.93 -1.60 4.25
CA SER A 112 -7.13 -0.37 4.13
C SER A 112 -6.14 -0.21 5.29
N VAL A 113 -6.55 -0.53 6.52
CA VAL A 113 -5.64 -0.50 7.68
C VAL A 113 -4.53 -1.53 7.50
N LEU A 114 -4.87 -2.73 7.05
CA LEU A 114 -3.87 -3.78 6.82
C LEU A 114 -2.93 -3.42 5.65
N THR A 115 -3.48 -2.84 4.58
CA THR A 115 -2.72 -2.28 3.46
C THR A 115 -1.74 -1.20 3.94
N PHE A 116 -2.20 -0.30 4.82
CA PHE A 116 -1.33 0.71 5.43
C PHE A 116 -0.18 0.06 6.20
N ILE A 117 -0.46 -0.94 7.05
CA ILE A 117 0.55 -1.67 7.81
C ILE A 117 1.61 -2.28 6.87
N PHE A 118 1.19 -3.00 5.84
CA PHE A 118 2.12 -3.63 4.88
C PHE A 118 2.91 -2.62 4.05
N SER A 119 2.28 -1.50 3.67
CA SER A 119 2.99 -0.44 2.94
C SER A 119 3.98 0.31 3.83
N PHE A 120 3.59 0.54 5.09
CA PHE A 120 4.43 1.23 6.07
C PHE A 120 5.68 0.42 6.44
N THR A 121 5.57 -0.91 6.50
CA THR A 121 6.69 -1.82 6.81
C THR A 121 7.36 -2.39 5.56
N SER A 122 7.12 -1.80 4.39
CA SER A 122 7.62 -2.33 3.11
C SER A 122 9.06 -1.90 2.83
N PHE A 123 10.01 -2.52 3.51
CA PHE A 123 11.44 -2.29 3.25
C PHE A 123 11.86 -2.73 1.84
N ALA A 124 11.51 -3.96 1.45
CA ALA A 124 12.01 -4.56 0.21
C ALA A 124 11.59 -3.80 -1.06
N LEU A 125 10.33 -3.38 -1.14
CA LEU A 125 9.82 -2.59 -2.28
C LEU A 125 10.49 -1.21 -2.35
N VAL A 126 10.56 -0.52 -1.22
CA VAL A 126 11.15 0.81 -1.15
C VAL A 126 12.64 0.76 -1.48
N LYS A 127 13.39 -0.14 -0.85
CA LYS A 127 14.84 -0.27 -1.09
C LYS A 127 15.17 -0.65 -2.53
N SER A 128 14.32 -1.46 -3.18
CA SER A 128 14.57 -1.91 -4.56
C SER A 128 14.16 -0.87 -5.60
N LEU A 129 13.02 -0.21 -5.42
CA LEU A 129 12.46 0.71 -6.43
C LEU A 129 12.88 2.16 -6.21
N THR A 130 13.16 2.54 -4.98
CA THR A 130 13.57 3.92 -4.62
C THR A 130 14.77 3.89 -3.67
N PRO A 131 15.96 3.44 -4.12
CA PRO A 131 17.13 3.23 -3.26
C PRO A 131 17.60 4.52 -2.57
N ASP A 132 17.36 5.67 -3.18
CA ASP A 132 17.75 6.99 -2.67
C ASP A 132 16.69 7.61 -1.74
N SER A 133 15.54 6.94 -1.56
CA SER A 133 14.48 7.48 -0.69
C SER A 133 14.84 7.34 0.79
N ARG A 134 14.48 8.35 1.57
CA ARG A 134 14.64 8.35 3.03
C ARG A 134 13.36 7.88 3.72
N ASN A 135 12.94 6.64 3.44
CA ASN A 135 11.86 6.02 4.20
C ASN A 135 12.38 5.53 5.57
N ILE A 136 11.50 5.49 6.57
CA ILE A 136 11.82 5.04 7.93
C ILE A 136 12.49 3.67 7.92
N GLU A 137 11.94 2.69 7.19
CA GLU A 137 12.48 1.33 7.08
C GLU A 137 13.89 1.32 6.45
N VAL A 138 14.12 2.11 5.40
CA VAL A 138 15.43 2.18 4.75
C VAL A 138 16.45 2.85 5.65
N VAL A 139 16.05 3.92 6.37
CA VAL A 139 16.92 4.59 7.33
C VAL A 139 17.26 3.67 8.49
N LEU A 140 16.28 2.95 9.06
CA LEU A 140 16.50 1.99 10.13
C LEU A 140 17.44 0.87 9.71
N ALA A 141 17.24 0.29 8.53
CA ALA A 141 18.09 -0.79 8.03
C ALA A 141 19.53 -0.31 7.76
N ASN A 142 19.69 0.84 7.11
CA ASN A 142 21.02 1.40 6.86
C ASN A 142 21.74 1.76 8.18
N GLN A 143 21.03 2.28 9.16
CA GLN A 143 21.61 2.59 10.47
C GLN A 143 21.91 1.32 11.28
N ALA A 144 21.10 0.27 11.13
CA ALA A 144 21.36 -1.03 11.78
C ALA A 144 22.60 -1.70 11.19
N ASP A 145 22.81 -1.64 9.87
CA ASP A 145 24.03 -2.13 9.23
C ASP A 145 25.27 -1.38 9.72
N TRP A 146 25.19 -0.07 9.84
CA TRP A 146 26.26 0.74 10.42
C TRP A 146 26.49 0.44 11.91
N ALA A 147 25.42 0.24 12.68
CA ALA A 147 25.53 -0.15 14.09
C ALA A 147 26.13 -1.54 14.24
N GLY A 148 25.76 -2.50 13.38
CA GLY A 148 26.31 -3.86 13.39
C GLY A 148 27.83 -3.90 13.13
N ILE A 149 28.32 -3.03 12.24
CA ILE A 149 29.76 -2.95 11.92
C ILE A 149 30.54 -2.16 12.98
N ASN A 150 29.96 -1.11 13.55
CA ASN A 150 30.67 -0.17 14.43
C ASN A 150 30.46 -0.43 15.92
N VAL A 151 29.34 -1.02 16.35
CA VAL A 151 29.06 -1.26 17.78
C VAL A 151 30.02 -2.30 18.37
N ALA A 152 30.43 -3.29 17.58
CA ALA A 152 31.41 -4.28 18.04
C ALA A 152 32.82 -3.69 18.19
N SER A 153 33.16 -2.62 17.48
CA SER A 153 34.49 -2.04 17.46
C SER A 153 34.65 -0.74 18.25
N LEU A 154 33.58 0.01 18.51
CA LEU A 154 33.67 1.37 19.05
C LEU A 154 32.83 1.62 20.34
N GLY A 155 32.08 0.62 20.86
CA GLY A 155 31.30 0.77 22.08
C GLY A 155 30.19 1.84 21.99
N GLN A 156 29.75 2.20 20.78
CA GLN A 156 28.70 3.21 20.59
C GLN A 156 27.33 2.60 20.79
N THR A 157 26.50 3.29 21.55
CA THR A 157 25.06 2.99 21.72
C THR A 157 24.31 3.21 20.39
N PRO A 158 23.22 2.50 20.13
CA PRO A 158 22.35 2.78 18.98
C PRO A 158 22.05 4.28 18.91
N SER A 159 22.12 4.87 17.71
CA SER A 159 21.92 6.29 17.57
C SER A 159 20.52 6.67 18.09
N GLU A 160 20.40 7.82 18.75
CA GLU A 160 19.10 8.35 19.24
C GLU A 160 18.05 8.39 18.12
N ILE A 161 18.49 8.60 16.88
CA ILE A 161 17.65 8.58 15.68
C ILE A 161 17.00 7.20 15.48
N VAL A 162 17.78 6.11 15.60
CA VAL A 162 17.26 4.74 15.45
C VAL A 162 16.22 4.45 16.53
N MET A 163 16.50 4.84 17.76
CA MET A 163 15.55 4.65 18.87
C MET A 163 14.27 5.46 18.66
N ALA A 164 14.38 6.73 18.25
CA ALA A 164 13.22 7.57 17.97
C ALA A 164 12.38 7.05 16.81
N LEU A 165 12.99 6.67 15.69
CA LEU A 165 12.29 6.10 14.54
C LEU A 165 11.63 4.77 14.87
N SER A 166 12.31 3.89 15.61
CA SER A 166 11.73 2.61 16.06
C SER A 166 10.54 2.81 16.99
N LEU A 167 10.59 3.81 17.87
CA LEU A 167 9.48 4.15 18.74
C LEU A 167 8.29 4.70 17.94
N ILE A 168 8.51 5.59 16.99
CA ILE A 168 7.46 6.11 16.09
C ILE A 168 6.82 4.95 15.33
N GLN A 169 7.62 4.05 14.79
CA GLN A 169 7.14 2.88 14.07
C GLN A 169 6.29 1.98 14.97
N LEU A 170 6.77 1.67 16.17
CA LEU A 170 6.04 0.86 17.16
C LEU A 170 4.69 1.49 17.50
N VAL A 171 4.67 2.77 17.84
CA VAL A 171 3.43 3.49 18.19
C VAL A 171 2.45 3.48 17.01
N THR A 172 2.93 3.75 15.80
CA THR A 172 2.09 3.74 14.59
C THR A 172 1.50 2.36 14.34
N MET A 173 2.30 1.29 14.50
CA MET A 173 1.84 -0.10 14.32
C MET A 173 0.82 -0.50 15.37
N VAL A 174 1.05 -0.17 16.65
CA VAL A 174 0.09 -0.45 17.73
C VAL A 174 -1.22 0.30 17.50
N ALA A 175 -1.16 1.56 17.10
CA ALA A 175 -2.36 2.34 16.76
C ALA A 175 -3.13 1.72 15.58
N ALA A 176 -2.44 1.31 14.51
CA ALA A 176 -3.05 0.67 13.35
C ALA A 176 -3.69 -0.69 13.71
N LEU A 177 -3.01 -1.52 14.48
CA LEU A 177 -3.56 -2.81 14.94
C LEU A 177 -4.76 -2.62 15.87
N THR A 178 -4.73 -1.63 16.75
CA THR A 178 -5.85 -1.28 17.61
C THR A 178 -7.05 -0.82 16.77
N LEU A 179 -6.83 0.03 15.78
CA LEU A 179 -7.88 0.46 14.86
C LEU A 179 -8.46 -0.73 14.10
N LEU A 180 -7.62 -1.63 13.59
CA LEU A 180 -8.06 -2.84 12.90
C LEU A 180 -8.94 -3.71 13.81
N SER A 181 -8.53 -3.94 15.06
CA SER A 181 -9.31 -4.73 16.03
C SER A 181 -10.67 -4.11 16.32
N VAL A 182 -10.74 -2.78 16.46
CA VAL A 182 -12.00 -2.06 16.66
C VAL A 182 -12.92 -2.18 15.45
N LEU A 183 -12.38 -2.04 14.23
CA LEU A 183 -13.16 -2.20 12.99
C LEU A 183 -13.71 -3.62 12.84
N GLN A 184 -12.91 -4.63 13.15
CA GLN A 184 -13.34 -6.03 13.13
C GLN A 184 -14.41 -6.33 14.19
N ALA A 185 -14.25 -5.82 15.40
CA ALA A 185 -15.24 -5.98 16.47
C ALA A 185 -16.58 -5.29 16.14
N ARG A 186 -16.57 -4.16 15.44
CA ARG A 186 -17.79 -3.52 14.95
C ARG A 186 -18.47 -4.36 13.85
N ARG A 187 -17.68 -4.96 12.96
CA ARG A 187 -18.20 -5.84 11.90
C ARG A 187 -18.91 -7.07 12.45
N SER A 188 -18.35 -7.72 13.46
CA SER A 188 -18.94 -8.92 14.07
C SER A 188 -20.27 -8.65 14.79
N ARG A 189 -20.53 -7.40 15.21
CA ARG A 189 -21.79 -6.98 15.84
C ARG A 189 -22.90 -6.64 14.86
N THR A 190 -22.57 -6.39 13.59
CA THR A 190 -23.53 -5.98 12.55
C THR A 190 -23.99 -7.13 11.65
N LEU A 191 -23.39 -8.29 11.79
CA LEU A 191 -23.83 -9.52 11.11
C LEU A 191 -24.60 -10.37 12.13
N PRO A 192 -25.89 -10.65 11.91
CA PRO A 192 -26.70 -11.55 12.75
C PRO A 192 -26.19 -13.00 12.67
#